data_976142c4a64364d93b2a23bf80cdc76c
#
_entry.id   976142c4a64364d93b2a23bf80cdc76c
#
_cell.length_a   1.000
_cell.length_b   1.000
_cell.length_c   1.000
_cell.angle_alpha   90.00
_cell.angle_beta   90.00
_cell.angle_gamma   90.00
#
_symmetry.space_group_name_H-M   'P 1'
#
loop_
_entity.id
_entity.type
_entity.pdbx_description
1 polymer ?
#
loop_
_entity_poly.entity_id
_entity_poly.type
_entity_poly.pdbx_seq_one_letter_code
_entity_poly.pdbx_strand_id
1 'polypeptide(L)'
;MAKKALLSPLLYHILYKCQKKNWLFFGFSCKMMLMKKNISLYSLDEFDGMRRAGRLAAETLDYITPFVVPGISTGKLDEMMEEFIISKGGISACRGYHGYPKATCISPNHIICHGIPSEKKILNAGDIINIDVTVILDGWYGDTSRMFFVGKPSVKAKRLVDTTYETMMAGIMACKPGATTGDIGHAMEQVARKNGYSVVMDYCGHGVGRVFHDGPNILNYGVPGTGVELVPGMIFTVEPMVNIGTHETLTLSDGWTVITKDRQLSAQFEHSIGITETGFEIFTKSPKGWDFPPYNE
;
A
#
# COMPACT_ATOMS: atom_id res chain seq x y z
N MET A 1 18.70 42.62 3.35
CA MET A 1 18.36 41.94 4.61
C MET A 1 17.58 40.66 4.29
N ALA A 2 18.23 39.51 4.34
CA ALA A 2 17.64 38.23 3.98
C ALA A 2 16.88 37.65 5.20
N LYS A 3 15.57 37.44 5.07
CA LYS A 3 14.76 36.74 6.09
C LYS A 3 15.18 35.28 6.15
N LYS A 4 15.82 34.86 7.24
CA LYS A 4 16.05 33.46 7.57
C LYS A 4 14.67 32.81 7.83
N ALA A 5 14.27 31.88 6.96
CA ALA A 5 13.12 31.03 7.22
C ALA A 5 13.45 30.10 8.39
N LEU A 6 12.73 30.24 9.48
CA LEU A 6 12.79 29.35 10.65
C LEU A 6 12.13 28.02 10.24
N LEU A 7 12.92 26.96 10.19
CA LEU A 7 12.42 25.58 10.04
C LEU A 7 11.53 25.21 11.24
N SER A 8 10.43 24.49 10.96
CA SER A 8 9.51 24.07 12.01
C SER A 8 10.21 23.15 13.04
N PRO A 9 9.79 23.13 14.32
CA PRO A 9 10.39 22.29 15.35
C PRO A 9 10.40 20.79 15.00
N LEU A 10 9.46 20.34 14.20
CA LEU A 10 9.35 18.95 13.71
C LEU A 10 10.47 18.63 12.71
N LEU A 11 10.77 19.55 11.80
CA LEU A 11 11.84 19.40 10.80
C LEU A 11 13.22 19.42 11.48
N TYR A 12 13.39 20.22 12.52
CA TYR A 12 14.61 20.26 13.33
C TYR A 12 14.84 18.95 14.10
N HIS A 13 13.79 18.35 14.63
CA HIS A 13 13.87 17.08 15.37
C HIS A 13 14.23 15.90 14.43
N ILE A 14 13.68 15.87 13.22
CA ILE A 14 13.98 14.88 12.19
C ILE A 14 15.44 15.02 11.70
N LEU A 15 15.88 16.24 11.40
CA LEU A 15 17.26 16.52 10.97
C LEU A 15 18.28 16.22 12.09
N TYR A 16 17.94 16.48 13.35
CA TYR A 16 18.80 16.21 14.51
C TYR A 16 18.96 14.71 14.76
N LYS A 17 17.92 13.90 14.55
CA LYS A 17 18.02 12.43 14.63
C LYS A 17 18.83 11.83 13.46
N CYS A 18 18.77 12.40 12.27
CA CYS A 18 19.58 11.94 11.13
C CYS A 18 21.08 12.24 11.31
N GLN A 19 21.47 13.35 11.96
CA GLN A 19 22.88 13.72 12.17
C GLN A 19 23.59 12.89 13.27
N LYS A 20 22.88 12.38 14.27
CA LYS A 20 23.49 11.65 15.40
C LYS A 20 23.72 10.16 15.19
N LYS A 21 23.20 9.56 14.12
CA LYS A 21 23.48 8.17 13.76
C LYS A 21 24.21 8.14 12.43
N ASN A 22 25.47 7.68 12.43
CA ASN A 22 26.27 7.42 11.22
C ASN A 22 25.54 6.39 10.33
N TRP A 23 24.61 6.87 9.49
CA TRP A 23 23.82 6.04 8.58
C TRP A 23 24.42 6.11 7.19
N LEU A 24 25.52 5.41 6.96
CA LEU A 24 26.12 5.22 5.63
C LEU A 24 25.41 4.19 4.76
N PHE A 25 24.33 3.52 5.24
CA PHE A 25 23.63 2.46 4.51
C PHE A 25 22.13 2.70 4.26
N PHE A 26 21.58 3.87 4.61
CA PHE A 26 20.16 4.17 4.37
C PHE A 26 19.94 5.27 3.32
N GLY A 27 20.66 5.15 2.20
CA GLY A 27 20.59 6.15 1.12
C GLY A 27 19.26 6.22 0.37
N PHE A 28 18.35 5.25 0.52
CA PHE A 28 17.12 5.19 -0.28
C PHE A 28 15.90 5.82 0.39
N SER A 29 15.65 5.55 1.69
CA SER A 29 14.41 6.01 2.35
C SER A 29 14.38 7.53 2.62
N CYS A 30 15.47 8.12 3.10
CA CYS A 30 15.50 9.56 3.42
C CYS A 30 15.61 10.45 2.17
N LYS A 31 16.24 9.95 1.08
CA LYS A 31 16.34 10.67 -0.19
C LYS A 31 15.03 10.73 -0.98
N MET A 32 14.15 9.73 -0.81
CA MET A 32 12.80 9.75 -1.39
C MET A 32 11.90 10.84 -0.76
N MET A 33 12.10 11.16 0.53
CA MET A 33 11.32 12.18 1.24
C MET A 33 11.63 13.63 0.83
N LEU A 34 12.76 13.90 0.19
CA LEU A 34 13.25 15.26 -0.12
C LEU A 34 13.20 15.64 -1.59
N MET A 35 12.89 14.73 -2.50
CA MET A 35 12.65 15.08 -3.89
C MET A 35 11.24 15.63 -4.04
N LYS A 36 11.08 16.87 -4.53
CA LYS A 36 9.82 17.32 -5.14
C LYS A 36 9.55 16.40 -6.34
N LYS A 37 8.85 15.28 -6.10
CA LYS A 37 8.32 14.49 -7.20
C LYS A 37 7.33 15.39 -7.96
N ASN A 38 7.44 15.42 -9.27
CA ASN A 38 6.39 15.98 -10.09
C ASN A 38 5.09 15.22 -9.78
N ILE A 39 4.00 15.92 -9.65
CA ILE A 39 2.67 15.32 -9.46
C ILE A 39 2.01 15.33 -10.82
N SER A 40 1.77 14.14 -11.36
CA SER A 40 1.04 13.99 -12.61
C SER A 40 -0.44 14.26 -12.39
N LEU A 41 -1.04 15.04 -13.28
CA LEU A 41 -2.46 15.29 -13.32
C LEU A 41 -3.02 14.70 -14.61
N TYR A 42 -4.10 13.98 -14.49
CA TYR A 42 -4.78 13.29 -15.58
C TYR A 42 -6.18 13.89 -15.77
N SER A 43 -6.61 14.01 -17.02
CA SER A 43 -8.00 14.37 -17.32
C SER A 43 -8.95 13.25 -16.88
N LEU A 44 -10.22 13.57 -16.66
CA LEU A 44 -11.22 12.54 -16.30
C LEU A 44 -11.43 11.50 -17.42
N ASP A 45 -11.16 11.86 -18.68
CA ASP A 45 -11.17 10.91 -19.81
C ASP A 45 -10.01 9.91 -19.71
N GLU A 46 -8.84 10.36 -19.22
CA GLU A 46 -7.69 9.47 -18.99
C GLU A 46 -7.92 8.50 -17.83
N PHE A 47 -8.86 8.78 -16.91
CA PHE A 47 -9.26 7.84 -15.85
C PHE A 47 -9.76 6.50 -16.40
N ASP A 48 -10.23 6.42 -17.65
CA ASP A 48 -10.62 5.15 -18.27
C ASP A 48 -9.45 4.17 -18.37
N GLY A 49 -8.24 4.66 -18.58
CA GLY A 49 -7.03 3.83 -18.54
C GLY A 49 -6.80 3.22 -17.15
N MET A 50 -6.93 4.05 -16.10
CA MET A 50 -6.84 3.59 -14.71
C MET A 50 -7.97 2.64 -14.32
N ARG A 51 -9.20 2.89 -14.78
CA ARG A 51 -10.35 1.99 -14.55
C ARG A 51 -10.06 0.59 -15.11
N ARG A 52 -9.50 0.50 -16.34
CA ARG A 52 -9.15 -0.79 -16.94
C ARG A 52 -8.01 -1.48 -16.21
N ALA A 53 -6.91 -0.78 -15.93
CA ALA A 53 -5.76 -1.36 -15.22
C ALA A 53 -6.12 -1.74 -13.77
N GLY A 54 -6.78 -0.84 -13.04
CA GLY A 54 -7.23 -1.09 -11.67
C GLY A 54 -8.24 -2.24 -11.58
N ARG A 55 -9.15 -2.35 -12.57
CA ARG A 55 -10.07 -3.48 -12.67
C ARG A 55 -9.33 -4.80 -12.86
N LEU A 56 -8.31 -4.85 -13.74
CA LEU A 56 -7.52 -6.06 -13.95
C LEU A 56 -6.78 -6.48 -12.68
N ALA A 57 -6.20 -5.52 -11.95
CA ALA A 57 -5.57 -5.80 -10.65
C ALA A 57 -6.56 -6.39 -9.64
N ALA A 58 -7.77 -5.80 -9.53
CA ALA A 58 -8.83 -6.30 -8.67
C ALA A 58 -9.34 -7.69 -9.09
N GLU A 59 -9.52 -7.92 -10.41
CA GLU A 59 -9.89 -9.24 -10.95
C GLU A 59 -8.82 -10.30 -10.70
N THR A 60 -7.54 -9.93 -10.66
CA THR A 60 -6.45 -10.85 -10.29
C THR A 60 -6.57 -11.30 -8.83
N LEU A 61 -6.90 -10.37 -7.91
CA LEU A 61 -7.16 -10.72 -6.51
C LEU A 61 -8.45 -11.54 -6.35
N ASP A 62 -9.49 -11.27 -7.15
CA ASP A 62 -10.70 -12.10 -7.18
C ASP A 62 -10.42 -13.51 -7.70
N TYR A 63 -9.60 -13.64 -8.75
CA TYR A 63 -9.20 -14.91 -9.32
C TYR A 63 -8.45 -15.78 -8.31
N ILE A 64 -7.51 -15.22 -7.57
CA ILE A 64 -6.68 -15.99 -6.64
C ILE A 64 -7.40 -16.36 -5.33
N THR A 65 -8.49 -15.67 -4.99
CA THR A 65 -9.21 -15.84 -3.72
C THR A 65 -9.50 -17.30 -3.35
N PRO A 66 -10.09 -18.16 -4.21
CA PRO A 66 -10.43 -19.55 -3.85
C PRO A 66 -9.20 -20.45 -3.67
N PHE A 67 -8.04 -20.02 -4.10
CA PHE A 67 -6.79 -20.78 -4.00
C PHE A 67 -5.98 -20.45 -2.73
N VAL A 68 -6.37 -19.43 -1.97
CA VAL A 68 -5.70 -19.06 -0.72
C VAL A 68 -6.15 -20.01 0.39
N VAL A 69 -5.59 -21.21 0.40
CA VAL A 69 -5.94 -22.30 1.32
C VAL A 69 -4.70 -22.86 2.03
N PRO A 70 -4.85 -23.52 3.19
CA PRO A 70 -3.71 -24.20 3.83
C PRO A 70 -3.04 -25.22 2.90
N GLY A 71 -1.72 -25.25 2.90
CA GLY A 71 -0.91 -26.18 2.12
C GLY A 71 -0.44 -25.65 0.75
N ILE A 72 -0.97 -24.52 0.27
CA ILE A 72 -0.44 -23.90 -0.95
C ILE A 72 0.85 -23.10 -0.65
N SER A 73 1.78 -23.06 -1.61
CA SER A 73 2.94 -22.19 -1.52
C SER A 73 2.63 -20.77 -2.01
N THR A 74 3.28 -19.77 -1.44
CA THR A 74 3.16 -18.39 -1.94
C THR A 74 3.76 -18.27 -3.35
N GLY A 75 4.74 -19.12 -3.70
CA GLY A 75 5.29 -19.20 -5.06
C GLY A 75 4.25 -19.65 -6.08
N LYS A 76 3.43 -20.66 -5.73
CA LYS A 76 2.36 -21.13 -6.63
C LYS A 76 1.28 -20.07 -6.82
N LEU A 77 0.90 -19.35 -5.78
CA LEU A 77 -0.06 -18.22 -5.90
C LEU A 77 0.48 -17.13 -6.83
N ASP A 78 1.75 -16.77 -6.72
CA ASP A 78 2.42 -15.79 -7.59
C ASP A 78 2.38 -16.22 -9.06
N GLU A 79 2.75 -17.48 -9.35
CA GLU A 79 2.72 -18.05 -10.70
C GLU A 79 1.31 -17.97 -11.32
N MET A 80 0.29 -18.40 -10.58
CA MET A 80 -1.10 -18.37 -11.04
C MET A 80 -1.60 -16.96 -11.33
N MET A 81 -1.24 -15.98 -10.49
CA MET A 81 -1.61 -14.59 -10.71
C MET A 81 -0.89 -13.99 -11.93
N GLU A 82 0.38 -14.30 -12.12
CA GLU A 82 1.13 -13.84 -13.31
C GLU A 82 0.51 -14.40 -14.60
N GLU A 83 0.21 -15.71 -14.63
CA GLU A 83 -0.47 -16.35 -15.76
C GLU A 83 -1.83 -15.71 -16.06
N PHE A 84 -2.61 -15.41 -15.01
CA PHE A 84 -3.89 -14.73 -15.16
C PHE A 84 -3.72 -13.32 -15.76
N ILE A 85 -2.82 -12.51 -15.22
CA ILE A 85 -2.52 -11.15 -15.72
C ILE A 85 -2.15 -11.21 -17.22
N ILE A 86 -1.23 -12.11 -17.60
CA ILE A 86 -0.80 -12.29 -18.99
C ILE A 86 -1.97 -12.71 -19.88
N SER A 87 -2.81 -13.63 -19.42
CA SER A 87 -3.99 -14.09 -20.18
C SER A 87 -5.00 -12.98 -20.48
N LYS A 88 -4.96 -11.90 -19.71
CA LYS A 88 -5.82 -10.71 -19.86
C LYS A 88 -5.14 -9.57 -20.64
N GLY A 89 -3.94 -9.81 -21.18
CA GLY A 89 -3.19 -8.81 -21.95
C GLY A 89 -2.41 -7.81 -21.11
N GLY A 90 -2.36 -7.99 -19.78
CA GLY A 90 -1.53 -7.22 -18.87
C GLY A 90 -0.15 -7.82 -18.67
N ILE A 91 0.72 -7.10 -17.99
CA ILE A 91 2.00 -7.58 -17.47
C ILE A 91 2.15 -7.17 -16.01
N SER A 92 2.91 -7.95 -15.22
CA SER A 92 3.24 -7.56 -13.85
C SER A 92 4.17 -6.34 -13.85
N ALA A 93 3.86 -5.34 -13.03
CA ALA A 93 4.71 -4.19 -12.81
C ALA A 93 5.85 -4.49 -11.82
N CYS A 94 5.66 -5.45 -10.92
CA CYS A 94 6.62 -5.78 -9.87
C CYS A 94 7.85 -6.52 -10.42
N ARG A 95 7.66 -7.46 -11.36
CA ARG A 95 8.75 -8.29 -11.87
C ARG A 95 9.82 -7.45 -12.55
N GLY A 96 11.03 -7.50 -12.00
CA GLY A 96 12.18 -6.74 -12.51
C GLY A 96 12.26 -5.29 -12.03
N TYR A 97 11.21 -4.77 -11.36
CA TYR A 97 11.23 -3.42 -10.80
C TYR A 97 12.31 -3.30 -9.72
N HIS A 98 13.33 -2.47 -9.97
CA HIS A 98 14.53 -2.37 -9.12
C HIS A 98 15.16 -3.71 -8.73
N GLY A 99 14.97 -4.76 -9.57
CA GLY A 99 15.50 -6.10 -9.33
C GLY A 99 14.58 -7.02 -8.51
N TYR A 100 13.33 -6.62 -8.23
CA TYR A 100 12.36 -7.49 -7.56
C TYR A 100 12.09 -8.76 -8.40
N PRO A 101 12.17 -9.98 -7.82
CA PRO A 101 12.26 -11.21 -8.63
C PRO A 101 10.91 -11.84 -8.99
N LYS A 102 9.80 -11.35 -8.47
CA LYS A 102 8.47 -11.98 -8.55
C LYS A 102 7.42 -11.07 -9.17
N ALA A 103 6.27 -11.64 -9.52
CA ALA A 103 5.18 -10.91 -10.17
C ALA A 103 4.30 -10.13 -9.20
N THR A 104 4.20 -10.58 -7.95
CA THR A 104 3.37 -10.02 -6.90
C THR A 104 4.14 -9.97 -5.59
N CYS A 105 3.64 -9.22 -4.59
CA CYS A 105 4.14 -9.34 -3.23
C CYS A 105 3.15 -10.16 -2.39
N ILE A 106 3.65 -11.13 -1.60
CA ILE A 106 2.83 -11.92 -0.68
C ILE A 106 3.44 -11.86 0.71
N SER A 107 2.72 -11.24 1.65
CA SER A 107 3.23 -10.86 2.95
C SER A 107 2.43 -11.52 4.08
N PRO A 108 2.84 -12.72 4.57
CA PRO A 108 2.18 -13.41 5.67
C PRO A 108 2.51 -12.84 7.04
N ASN A 109 1.50 -12.73 7.91
CA ASN A 109 1.58 -12.51 9.35
C ASN A 109 2.35 -11.24 9.75
N HIS A 110 3.61 -11.39 10.15
CA HIS A 110 4.48 -10.30 10.60
C HIS A 110 5.28 -9.62 9.47
N ILE A 111 5.10 -10.09 8.24
CA ILE A 111 5.62 -9.39 7.07
C ILE A 111 4.67 -8.24 6.76
N ILE A 112 5.21 -7.03 6.72
CA ILE A 112 4.45 -5.80 6.52
C ILE A 112 4.11 -5.66 5.04
N CYS A 113 5.15 -5.67 4.18
CA CYS A 113 5.03 -5.51 2.73
C CYS A 113 6.24 -6.12 2.00
N HIS A 114 6.17 -6.16 0.65
CA HIS A 114 7.23 -6.61 -0.26
C HIS A 114 7.71 -8.05 0.03
N GLY A 115 6.88 -8.89 0.64
CA GLY A 115 7.21 -10.28 0.88
C GLY A 115 7.42 -11.02 -0.45
N ILE A 116 8.63 -11.60 -0.65
CA ILE A 116 8.96 -12.32 -1.89
C ILE A 116 8.27 -13.69 -1.88
N PRO A 117 7.39 -13.99 -2.85
CA PRO A 117 6.78 -15.31 -3.02
C PRO A 117 7.81 -16.42 -3.20
N SER A 118 7.56 -17.59 -2.59
CA SER A 118 8.49 -18.73 -2.64
C SER A 118 7.75 -20.06 -2.55
N GLU A 119 8.22 -21.06 -3.31
CA GLU A 119 7.74 -22.44 -3.20
C GLU A 119 7.97 -23.06 -1.82
N LYS A 120 8.95 -22.54 -1.09
CA LYS A 120 9.26 -23.00 0.27
C LYS A 120 8.38 -22.40 1.35
N LYS A 121 7.64 -21.33 1.03
CA LYS A 121 6.76 -20.63 1.97
C LYS A 121 5.34 -21.17 1.82
N ILE A 122 5.02 -22.18 2.60
CA ILE A 122 3.71 -22.85 2.61
C ILE A 122 2.78 -22.12 3.59
N LEU A 123 1.56 -21.86 3.18
CA LEU A 123 0.52 -21.24 4.01
C LEU A 123 -0.08 -22.27 4.98
N ASN A 124 -0.27 -21.85 6.23
CA ASN A 124 -0.84 -22.67 7.29
C ASN A 124 -2.22 -22.15 7.70
N ALA A 125 -3.06 -23.05 8.20
CA ALA A 125 -4.34 -22.65 8.76
C ALA A 125 -4.16 -21.66 9.91
N GLY A 126 -4.86 -20.52 9.85
CA GLY A 126 -4.75 -19.44 10.81
C GLY A 126 -3.84 -18.28 10.37
N ASP A 127 -3.04 -18.45 9.30
CA ASP A 127 -2.28 -17.34 8.72
C ASP A 127 -3.22 -16.24 8.21
N ILE A 128 -2.77 -15.01 8.32
CA ILE A 128 -3.31 -13.88 7.57
C ILE A 128 -2.26 -13.44 6.56
N ILE A 129 -2.66 -13.14 5.34
CA ILE A 129 -1.71 -12.71 4.31
C ILE A 129 -2.22 -11.49 3.57
N ASN A 130 -1.32 -10.56 3.28
CA ASN A 130 -1.54 -9.55 2.26
C ASN A 130 -1.06 -10.11 0.92
N ILE A 131 -1.87 -9.94 -0.12
CA ILE A 131 -1.48 -10.13 -1.53
C ILE A 131 -1.61 -8.79 -2.21
N ASP A 132 -0.51 -8.35 -2.80
CA ASP A 132 -0.35 -7.07 -3.44
C ASP A 132 0.01 -7.27 -4.91
N VAL A 133 -0.79 -6.65 -5.78
CA VAL A 133 -0.77 -6.84 -7.23
C VAL A 133 -0.74 -5.51 -7.93
N THR A 134 0.33 -5.25 -8.67
CA THR A 134 0.39 -4.15 -9.64
C THR A 134 0.47 -4.69 -11.04
N VAL A 135 -0.46 -4.28 -11.89
CA VAL A 135 -0.49 -4.64 -13.31
C VAL A 135 -0.21 -3.44 -14.20
N ILE A 136 0.40 -3.67 -15.35
CA ILE A 136 0.48 -2.69 -16.44
C ILE A 136 -0.46 -3.15 -17.54
N LEU A 137 -1.44 -2.30 -17.89
CA LEU A 137 -2.35 -2.51 -19.01
C LEU A 137 -2.44 -1.22 -19.83
N ASP A 138 -2.13 -1.32 -21.14
CA ASP A 138 -2.09 -0.15 -22.04
C ASP A 138 -1.22 1.02 -21.53
N GLY A 139 -0.16 0.70 -20.80
CA GLY A 139 0.76 1.66 -20.19
C GLY A 139 0.21 2.37 -18.94
N TRP A 140 -0.88 1.86 -18.33
CA TRP A 140 -1.41 2.30 -17.04
C TRP A 140 -1.11 1.28 -15.96
N TYR A 141 -0.76 1.76 -14.75
CA TYR A 141 -0.45 0.94 -13.60
C TYR A 141 -1.67 0.85 -12.68
N GLY A 142 -2.27 -0.34 -12.59
CA GLY A 142 -3.34 -0.62 -11.64
C GLY A 142 -2.76 -1.31 -10.42
N ASP A 143 -2.87 -0.69 -9.25
CA ASP A 143 -2.19 -1.08 -8.02
C ASP A 143 -3.19 -1.28 -6.89
N THR A 144 -3.17 -2.45 -6.23
CA THR A 144 -4.09 -2.77 -5.14
C THR A 144 -3.64 -3.97 -4.33
N SER A 145 -3.95 -3.98 -3.05
CA SER A 145 -3.71 -5.13 -2.19
C SER A 145 -4.89 -5.47 -1.29
N ARG A 146 -5.01 -6.75 -0.91
CA ARG A 146 -6.03 -7.24 0.01
C ARG A 146 -5.45 -8.20 1.04
N MET A 147 -6.14 -8.27 2.20
CA MET A 147 -5.86 -9.29 3.20
C MET A 147 -6.71 -10.54 2.97
N PHE A 148 -6.12 -11.71 3.18
CA PHE A 148 -6.79 -13.00 3.09
C PHE A 148 -6.62 -13.78 4.40
N PHE A 149 -7.65 -14.55 4.76
CA PHE A 149 -7.57 -15.52 5.85
C PHE A 149 -7.29 -16.90 5.27
N VAL A 150 -6.23 -17.55 5.74
CA VAL A 150 -5.93 -18.94 5.39
C VAL A 150 -6.65 -19.85 6.38
N GLY A 151 -7.85 -20.29 6.03
CA GLY A 151 -8.76 -20.96 6.97
C GLY A 151 -9.31 -20.00 8.03
N LYS A 152 -9.45 -20.48 9.28
CA LYS A 152 -10.02 -19.69 10.37
C LYS A 152 -8.95 -18.87 11.09
N PRO A 153 -8.99 -17.52 11.03
CA PRO A 153 -8.04 -16.68 11.74
C PRO A 153 -8.30 -16.67 13.25
N SER A 154 -7.31 -16.30 14.05
CA SER A 154 -7.51 -15.98 15.46
C SER A 154 -8.34 -14.69 15.60
N VAL A 155 -9.02 -14.52 16.74
CA VAL A 155 -9.78 -13.29 17.04
C VAL A 155 -8.90 -12.04 16.94
N LYS A 156 -7.65 -12.14 17.41
CA LYS A 156 -6.67 -11.05 17.36
C LYS A 156 -6.32 -10.69 15.90
N ALA A 157 -6.09 -11.69 15.06
CA ALA A 157 -5.78 -11.50 13.64
C ALA A 157 -6.96 -10.90 12.88
N LYS A 158 -8.17 -11.44 13.09
CA LYS A 158 -9.38 -10.89 12.47
C LYS A 158 -9.59 -9.42 12.83
N ARG A 159 -9.49 -9.08 14.12
CA ARG A 159 -9.65 -7.68 14.58
C ARG A 159 -8.62 -6.74 13.94
N LEU A 160 -7.36 -7.18 13.77
CA LEU A 160 -6.35 -6.39 13.07
C LEU A 160 -6.76 -6.13 11.62
N VAL A 161 -7.17 -7.17 10.89
CA VAL A 161 -7.59 -7.08 9.48
C VAL A 161 -8.81 -6.17 9.34
N ASP A 162 -9.83 -6.33 10.20
CA ASP A 162 -11.02 -5.49 10.22
C ASP A 162 -10.63 -4.01 10.41
N THR A 163 -9.80 -3.72 11.42
CA THR A 163 -9.34 -2.34 11.71
C THR A 163 -8.50 -1.77 10.57
N THR A 164 -7.69 -2.58 9.90
CA THR A 164 -6.84 -2.11 8.79
C THR A 164 -7.70 -1.70 7.59
N TYR A 165 -8.75 -2.45 7.28
CA TYR A 165 -9.72 -2.06 6.26
C TYR A 165 -10.44 -0.76 6.62
N GLU A 166 -10.94 -0.62 7.86
CA GLU A 166 -11.55 0.61 8.36
C GLU A 166 -10.56 1.79 8.28
N THR A 167 -9.27 1.54 8.56
CA THR A 167 -8.21 2.54 8.46
C THR A 167 -8.04 3.03 7.03
N MET A 168 -7.95 2.12 6.05
CA MET A 168 -7.88 2.48 4.63
C MET A 168 -9.10 3.29 4.20
N MET A 169 -10.29 2.81 4.52
CA MET A 169 -11.53 3.49 4.15
C MET A 169 -11.65 4.88 4.78
N ALA A 170 -11.18 5.07 6.03
CA ALA A 170 -11.15 6.39 6.65
C ALA A 170 -10.24 7.38 5.88
N GLY A 171 -9.08 6.91 5.42
CA GLY A 171 -8.20 7.69 4.54
C GLY A 171 -8.86 8.05 3.21
N ILE A 172 -9.48 7.07 2.55
CA ILE A 172 -10.19 7.27 1.28
C ILE A 172 -11.34 8.27 1.43
N MET A 173 -12.13 8.16 2.50
CA MET A 173 -13.26 9.06 2.76
C MET A 173 -12.84 10.51 3.07
N ALA A 174 -11.58 10.73 3.46
CA ALA A 174 -11.03 12.08 3.62
C ALA A 174 -10.63 12.72 2.27
N CYS A 175 -10.59 11.95 1.18
CA CYS A 175 -10.18 12.42 -0.15
C CYS A 175 -11.28 13.25 -0.81
N LYS A 176 -10.98 14.51 -1.11
CA LYS A 176 -11.81 15.42 -1.89
C LYS A 176 -10.98 16.61 -2.36
N PRO A 177 -11.39 17.34 -3.39
CA PRO A 177 -10.72 18.58 -3.76
C PRO A 177 -10.58 19.54 -2.56
N GLY A 178 -9.40 20.13 -2.39
CA GLY A 178 -9.07 21.06 -1.31
C GLY A 178 -8.69 20.40 0.03
N ALA A 179 -8.87 19.09 0.22
CA ALA A 179 -8.26 18.36 1.31
C ALA A 179 -6.75 18.20 1.06
N THR A 180 -6.00 17.74 2.06
CA THR A 180 -4.55 17.58 1.96
C THR A 180 -4.12 16.13 2.21
N THR A 181 -2.90 15.77 1.79
CA THR A 181 -2.33 14.45 2.11
C THR A 181 -2.20 14.23 3.62
N GLY A 182 -2.03 15.30 4.41
CA GLY A 182 -2.02 15.24 5.87
C GLY A 182 -3.39 14.92 6.48
N ASP A 183 -4.49 15.32 5.82
CA ASP A 183 -5.85 14.95 6.25
C ASP A 183 -6.07 13.44 6.07
N ILE A 184 -5.60 12.87 4.95
CA ILE A 184 -5.68 11.42 4.68
C ILE A 184 -4.93 10.65 5.76
N GLY A 185 -3.64 10.97 5.96
CA GLY A 185 -2.80 10.30 6.94
C GLY A 185 -3.33 10.44 8.37
N HIS A 186 -3.86 11.62 8.72
CA HIS A 186 -4.50 11.83 10.03
C HIS A 186 -5.72 10.92 10.22
N ALA A 187 -6.61 10.85 9.23
CA ALA A 187 -7.80 10.01 9.32
C ALA A 187 -7.45 8.53 9.53
N MET A 188 -6.45 8.02 8.80
CA MET A 188 -5.93 6.66 8.96
C MET A 188 -5.34 6.43 10.35
N GLU A 189 -4.45 7.30 10.81
CA GLU A 189 -3.79 7.17 12.10
C GLU A 189 -4.79 7.15 13.26
N GLN A 190 -5.85 7.98 13.21
CA GLN A 190 -6.87 8.03 14.26
C GLN A 190 -7.61 6.71 14.43
N VAL A 191 -7.97 6.03 13.33
CA VAL A 191 -8.65 4.73 13.40
C VAL A 191 -7.73 3.67 13.99
N ALA A 192 -6.49 3.55 13.52
CA ALA A 192 -5.53 2.58 14.05
C ALA A 192 -5.27 2.82 15.55
N ARG A 193 -4.98 4.05 15.97
CA ARG A 193 -4.71 4.41 17.36
C ARG A 193 -5.90 4.16 18.30
N LYS A 194 -7.11 4.49 17.88
CA LYS A 194 -8.34 4.24 18.66
C LYS A 194 -8.51 2.74 18.98
N ASN A 195 -8.02 1.88 18.10
CA ASN A 195 -8.07 0.43 18.26
C ASN A 195 -6.83 -0.16 18.98
N GLY A 196 -5.87 0.69 19.41
CA GLY A 196 -4.66 0.28 20.12
C GLY A 196 -3.56 -0.27 19.20
N TYR A 197 -3.59 0.08 17.92
CA TYR A 197 -2.61 -0.31 16.91
C TYR A 197 -1.70 0.87 16.51
N SER A 198 -0.59 0.56 15.85
CA SER A 198 0.31 1.55 15.26
C SER A 198 0.27 1.47 13.74
N VAL A 199 0.46 2.60 13.08
CA VAL A 199 0.67 2.67 11.63
C VAL A 199 2.17 2.67 11.31
N VAL A 200 2.56 2.03 10.22
CA VAL A 200 3.94 2.06 9.72
C VAL A 200 4.28 3.45 9.24
N MET A 201 5.49 3.91 9.58
CA MET A 201 5.96 5.27 9.28
C MET A 201 7.02 5.33 8.17
N ASP A 202 7.65 4.20 7.84
CA ASP A 202 8.76 4.12 6.89
C ASP A 202 8.30 3.88 5.44
N TYR A 203 7.04 3.49 5.25
CA TYR A 203 6.40 3.21 3.96
C TYR A 203 5.10 3.99 3.85
N CYS A 204 4.66 4.27 2.62
CA CYS A 204 3.51 5.13 2.36
C CYS A 204 2.92 4.86 0.98
N GLY A 205 1.71 5.29 0.76
CA GLY A 205 1.09 5.37 -0.55
C GLY A 205 1.77 6.41 -1.45
N HIS A 206 1.50 6.34 -2.73
CA HIS A 206 2.20 7.12 -3.76
C HIS A 206 1.28 7.48 -4.93
N GLY A 207 1.66 8.50 -5.69
CA GLY A 207 1.05 8.75 -6.99
C GLY A 207 1.25 7.55 -7.93
N VAL A 208 0.22 7.23 -8.70
CA VAL A 208 0.22 6.13 -9.67
C VAL A 208 -0.49 6.59 -10.95
N GLY A 209 -0.33 5.88 -12.05
CA GLY A 209 -0.97 6.21 -13.31
C GLY A 209 -0.18 5.71 -14.50
N ARG A 210 0.53 6.59 -15.22
CA ARG A 210 1.50 6.24 -16.27
C ARG A 210 2.88 5.90 -15.72
N VAL A 211 3.07 6.06 -14.41
CA VAL A 211 4.30 5.76 -13.68
C VAL A 211 3.92 4.95 -12.46
N PHE A 212 4.72 3.94 -12.10
CA PHE A 212 4.43 3.07 -10.97
C PHE A 212 4.45 3.86 -9.64
N HIS A 213 5.53 4.60 -9.38
CA HIS A 213 5.67 5.41 -8.17
C HIS A 213 5.96 6.87 -8.52
N ASP A 214 4.97 7.73 -8.33
CA ASP A 214 5.03 9.17 -8.58
C ASP A 214 4.66 9.96 -7.31
N GLY A 215 4.61 11.28 -7.37
CA GLY A 215 4.02 12.12 -6.33
C GLY A 215 2.48 12.15 -6.42
N PRO A 216 1.80 12.49 -5.31
CA PRO A 216 2.34 12.75 -3.98
C PRO A 216 2.60 11.48 -3.16
N ASN A 217 3.37 11.59 -2.07
CA ASN A 217 3.42 10.55 -1.04
C ASN A 217 2.20 10.69 -0.11
N ILE A 218 1.55 9.56 0.18
CA ILE A 218 0.39 9.46 1.07
C ILE A 218 0.83 8.72 2.35
N LEU A 219 1.27 9.48 3.35
CA LEU A 219 1.72 8.90 4.62
C LEU A 219 0.57 8.27 5.38
N ASN A 220 0.84 7.20 6.14
CA ASN A 220 -0.15 6.52 6.99
C ASN A 220 -0.51 7.33 8.25
N TYR A 221 0.10 8.48 8.45
CA TYR A 221 -0.08 9.42 9.57
C TYR A 221 -0.02 10.86 9.05
N GLY A 222 -0.52 11.80 9.84
CA GLY A 222 -0.49 13.18 9.39
C GLY A 222 -1.05 14.21 10.37
N VAL A 223 -0.91 15.46 9.95
CA VAL A 223 -1.50 16.62 10.65
C VAL A 223 -2.52 17.26 9.70
N PRO A 224 -3.76 17.48 10.11
CA PRO A 224 -4.79 18.08 9.28
C PRO A 224 -4.35 19.40 8.66
N GLY A 225 -4.69 19.59 7.37
CA GLY A 225 -4.38 20.80 6.60
C GLY A 225 -2.91 20.94 6.20
N THR A 226 -2.09 19.87 6.33
CA THR A 226 -0.67 19.89 5.92
C THR A 226 -0.40 18.97 4.74
N GLY A 227 0.73 19.17 4.09
CA GLY A 227 1.15 18.36 2.95
C GLY A 227 0.70 18.96 1.61
N VAL A 228 0.37 18.08 0.66
CA VAL A 228 -0.04 18.45 -0.69
C VAL A 228 -1.57 18.61 -0.72
N GLU A 229 -2.05 19.72 -1.26
CA GLU A 229 -3.47 19.91 -1.53
C GLU A 229 -3.93 19.00 -2.67
N LEU A 230 -5.06 18.32 -2.47
CA LEU A 230 -5.66 17.43 -3.45
C LEU A 230 -6.43 18.24 -4.50
N VAL A 231 -6.11 18.01 -5.76
CA VAL A 231 -6.79 18.65 -6.89
C VAL A 231 -7.34 17.60 -7.84
N PRO A 232 -8.42 17.90 -8.58
CA PRO A 232 -8.95 17.01 -9.61
C PRO A 232 -7.86 16.57 -10.61
N GLY A 233 -7.90 15.30 -11.00
CA GLY A 233 -6.91 14.69 -11.88
C GLY A 233 -5.73 14.02 -11.18
N MET A 234 -5.56 14.19 -9.86
CA MET A 234 -4.60 13.40 -9.11
C MET A 234 -5.05 11.94 -9.02
N ILE A 235 -4.08 11.01 -9.19
CA ILE A 235 -4.28 9.58 -8.97
C ILE A 235 -3.17 9.10 -8.02
N PHE A 236 -3.55 8.37 -6.96
CA PHE A 236 -2.61 7.85 -5.96
C PHE A 236 -3.18 6.63 -5.23
N THR A 237 -2.32 5.91 -4.49
CA THR A 237 -2.71 4.80 -3.63
C THR A 237 -3.00 5.27 -2.21
N VAL A 238 -3.94 4.61 -1.55
CA VAL A 238 -4.18 4.70 -0.09
C VAL A 238 -4.00 3.30 0.46
N GLU A 239 -2.90 3.09 1.21
CA GLU A 239 -2.40 1.75 1.53
C GLU A 239 -1.85 1.63 2.97
N PRO A 240 -2.65 1.93 4.00
CA PRO A 240 -2.14 1.87 5.36
C PRO A 240 -1.67 0.48 5.75
N MET A 241 -0.46 0.43 6.28
CA MET A 241 0.09 -0.73 6.96
C MET A 241 -0.09 -0.56 8.47
N VAL A 242 -0.81 -1.48 9.11
CA VAL A 242 -1.20 -1.42 10.53
C VAL A 242 -0.57 -2.59 11.28
N ASN A 243 0.15 -2.29 12.37
CA ASN A 243 0.81 -3.27 13.22
C ASN A 243 0.10 -3.40 14.57
N ILE A 244 0.00 -4.62 15.09
CA ILE A 244 -0.49 -4.84 16.45
C ILE A 244 0.45 -4.24 17.51
N GLY A 245 1.76 -4.29 17.24
CA GLY A 245 2.81 -3.83 18.13
C GLY A 245 3.36 -2.45 17.73
N THR A 246 4.68 -2.35 17.64
CA THR A 246 5.36 -1.08 17.33
C THR A 246 5.28 -0.75 15.84
N HIS A 247 5.47 0.53 15.50
CA HIS A 247 5.58 0.98 14.11
C HIS A 247 6.94 0.68 13.47
N GLU A 248 7.91 0.19 14.27
CA GLU A 248 9.28 -0.04 13.80
C GLU A 248 9.36 -1.21 12.81
N THR A 249 10.11 -0.99 11.74
CA THR A 249 10.29 -1.95 10.64
C THR A 249 11.71 -2.49 10.59
N LEU A 250 11.88 -3.61 9.92
CA LEU A 250 13.18 -4.20 9.59
C LEU A 250 13.12 -4.81 8.18
N THR A 251 13.99 -4.35 7.29
CA THR A 251 14.18 -4.98 5.99
C THR A 251 15.11 -6.18 6.12
N LEU A 252 14.73 -7.33 5.56
CA LEU A 252 15.53 -8.54 5.58
C LEU A 252 16.73 -8.47 4.61
N SER A 253 17.63 -9.45 4.71
CA SER A 253 18.83 -9.53 3.88
C SER A 253 18.58 -9.75 2.38
N ASP A 254 17.35 -10.12 2.00
CA ASP A 254 16.92 -10.19 0.60
C ASP A 254 16.76 -8.80 -0.05
N GLY A 255 16.84 -7.74 0.76
CA GLY A 255 16.75 -6.35 0.32
C GLY A 255 15.33 -5.83 0.07
N TRP A 256 14.30 -6.70 0.22
CA TRP A 256 12.90 -6.39 -0.09
C TRP A 256 11.95 -6.63 1.06
N THR A 257 11.94 -7.86 1.61
CA THR A 257 10.96 -8.27 2.62
C THR A 257 11.04 -7.38 3.86
N VAL A 258 9.97 -6.67 4.16
CA VAL A 258 9.85 -5.80 5.34
C VAL A 258 9.01 -6.48 6.40
N ILE A 259 9.52 -6.52 7.62
CA ILE A 259 8.86 -7.16 8.74
C ILE A 259 8.67 -6.20 9.91
N THR A 260 7.71 -6.49 10.79
CA THR A 260 7.62 -5.83 12.08
C THR A 260 8.84 -6.19 12.94
N LYS A 261 9.47 -5.21 13.56
CA LYS A 261 10.67 -5.43 14.36
C LYS A 261 10.40 -6.32 15.58
N ASP A 262 9.22 -6.25 16.14
CA ASP A 262 8.75 -7.04 17.28
C ASP A 262 8.12 -8.39 16.88
N ARG A 263 8.07 -8.72 15.57
CA ARG A 263 7.48 -9.94 15.02
C ARG A 263 6.00 -10.14 15.32
N GLN A 264 5.28 -9.10 15.71
CA GLN A 264 3.83 -9.14 15.83
C GLN A 264 3.15 -9.00 14.47
N LEU A 265 1.86 -9.36 14.39
CA LEU A 265 1.11 -9.32 13.14
C LEU A 265 1.01 -7.91 12.57
N SER A 266 1.07 -7.83 11.25
CA SER A 266 0.79 -6.66 10.41
C SER A 266 -0.31 -6.99 9.41
N ALA A 267 -1.05 -5.97 8.98
CA ALA A 267 -2.02 -6.07 7.90
C ALA A 267 -1.96 -4.81 7.03
N GLN A 268 -2.29 -4.96 5.75
CA GLN A 268 -2.36 -3.89 4.76
C GLN A 268 -3.56 -4.12 3.85
N PHE A 269 -4.25 -3.05 3.50
CA PHE A 269 -5.17 -2.98 2.35
C PHE A 269 -4.77 -1.80 1.49
N GLU A 270 -5.11 -1.86 0.23
CA GLU A 270 -4.79 -0.79 -0.70
C GLU A 270 -5.85 -0.64 -1.78
N HIS A 271 -6.11 0.63 -2.10
CA HIS A 271 -6.81 1.02 -3.32
C HIS A 271 -6.09 2.14 -4.05
N SER A 272 -6.07 2.07 -5.39
CA SER A 272 -5.79 3.21 -6.25
C SER A 272 -7.05 4.05 -6.42
N ILE A 273 -6.94 5.36 -6.17
CA ILE A 273 -8.04 6.31 -6.27
C ILE A 273 -7.68 7.49 -7.16
N GLY A 274 -8.68 8.13 -7.75
CA GLY A 274 -8.54 9.37 -8.48
C GLY A 274 -9.40 10.47 -7.87
N ILE A 275 -8.87 11.69 -7.79
CA ILE A 275 -9.63 12.87 -7.33
C ILE A 275 -10.46 13.41 -8.50
N THR A 276 -11.78 13.46 -8.29
CA THR A 276 -12.74 14.03 -9.23
C THR A 276 -13.07 15.47 -8.87
N GLU A 277 -13.90 16.15 -9.66
CA GLU A 277 -14.34 17.53 -9.37
C GLU A 277 -15.10 17.67 -8.04
N THR A 278 -15.75 16.60 -7.56
CA THR A 278 -16.64 16.66 -6.38
C THR A 278 -16.26 15.70 -5.26
N GLY A 279 -15.24 14.85 -5.46
CA GLY A 279 -14.83 13.83 -4.49
C GLY A 279 -13.73 12.94 -5.03
N PHE A 280 -13.96 11.63 -5.01
CA PHE A 280 -12.99 10.64 -5.47
C PHE A 280 -13.67 9.47 -6.20
N GLU A 281 -12.88 8.73 -6.97
CA GLU A 281 -13.25 7.44 -7.56
C GLU A 281 -12.25 6.37 -7.16
N ILE A 282 -12.71 5.16 -6.81
CA ILE A 282 -11.85 4.00 -6.52
C ILE A 282 -11.78 3.14 -7.78
N PHE A 283 -10.58 2.97 -8.34
CA PHE A 283 -10.36 2.22 -9.59
C PHE A 283 -10.21 0.71 -9.38
N THR A 284 -9.92 0.28 -8.16
CA THR A 284 -9.51 -1.10 -7.84
C THR A 284 -10.54 -1.87 -7.00
N LYS A 285 -11.82 -1.45 -7.04
CA LYS A 285 -12.90 -2.22 -6.41
C LYS A 285 -13.08 -3.58 -7.07
N SER A 286 -13.33 -4.60 -6.24
CA SER A 286 -13.70 -5.91 -6.74
C SER A 286 -14.97 -5.86 -7.58
N PRO A 287 -14.97 -6.37 -8.82
CA PRO A 287 -16.20 -6.55 -9.58
C PRO A 287 -17.17 -7.58 -8.95
N LYS A 288 -16.68 -8.43 -8.05
CA LYS A 288 -17.50 -9.37 -7.26
C LYS A 288 -17.97 -8.80 -5.92
N GLY A 289 -17.54 -7.58 -5.54
CA GLY A 289 -17.78 -7.01 -4.22
C GLY A 289 -16.92 -7.62 -3.11
N TRP A 290 -15.81 -8.25 -3.47
CA TRP A 290 -14.88 -8.91 -2.55
C TRP A 290 -13.75 -7.96 -2.12
N ASP A 291 -14.11 -6.81 -1.57
CA ASP A 291 -13.12 -5.83 -1.11
C ASP A 291 -12.63 -6.10 0.32
N PHE A 292 -13.32 -7.01 1.05
CA PHE A 292 -13.04 -7.30 2.45
C PHE A 292 -13.35 -8.78 2.81
N PRO A 293 -12.46 -9.48 3.58
CA PRO A 293 -12.69 -10.87 3.97
C PRO A 293 -13.70 -11.01 5.14
N PRO A 294 -14.43 -12.14 5.26
CA PRO A 294 -14.31 -13.32 4.41
C PRO A 294 -14.96 -13.11 3.04
N TYR A 295 -14.30 -13.61 2.01
CA TYR A 295 -14.81 -13.57 0.64
C TYR A 295 -15.77 -14.75 0.46
N ASN A 296 -17.05 -14.49 0.54
CA ASN A 296 -18.09 -15.49 0.37
C ASN A 296 -18.62 -15.47 -1.07
N GLU A 297 -18.78 -16.64 -1.67
CA GLU A 297 -19.48 -16.82 -2.94
C GLU A 297 -20.99 -16.56 -2.79
#